data_477d5b126312259532387e703503088e
#
_entry.id   477d5b126312259532387e703503088e
#
_cell.length_a   1.000
_cell.length_b   1.000
_cell.length_c   1.000
_cell.angle_alpha   90.00
_cell.angle_beta   90.00
_cell.angle_gamma   90.00
#
_symmetry.space_group_name_H-M   'P 1'
#
loop_
_entity.id
_entity.type
_entity.pdbx_description
1 polymer ?
#
loop_
_entity_poly.entity_id
_entity_poly.type
_entity_poly.pdbx_seq_one_letter_code
_entity_poly.pdbx_strand_id
1 'polypeptide(L)'
;MFGLQYLLLILTILLLISILVRKSARIITLLTGIITILFVILNNPTYTSFNYGSLSILYMSFRLVFIASVIIILLGIVEIFVSARFNARSGFYVFTQFLGMSLVILFTTNDFLLFYIAWEMVLIPTFFMIGIWGGPNKDYAAMKFFIYTHVGSVFMLLAIFTMYFQEGATNFSMYYLMSNLNSIPLAYQSFVLFGFALAFLIKLPSVPLHTWLPDAYVEAPYEGTVIISSLLSKMGAFGLLFIFINLFQSSSYYGSTLIPWILVALGIISLIYSALVALYQKDMKRMMSYASIGHMSFITIATGGFLILGSGLYATLLYYGAVFQIISHGLIISLIFSTVGSVEKSTGTRNIVSMGGLARKVPFLSFILLASFLASVAIPGFSGFVGEISVLIGSYGFLKIYFVFIMIGIVLTASYHIYTLQRTIFGPYNEYLGNIMENRNEILASLILLIPIIVLGIYPSLILHFFNISQIGMGVFK
;
A
#
# COMPACT_ATOMS: atom_id res chain seq x y z
N MET A 1 16.35 -1.25 -24.65
CA MET A 1 15.38 -0.86 -23.61
C MET A 1 14.01 -1.40 -24.01
N PHE A 2 13.42 -2.24 -23.19
CA PHE A 2 12.05 -2.72 -23.43
C PHE A 2 11.08 -1.61 -23.00
N GLY A 3 10.37 -1.00 -23.95
CA GLY A 3 9.39 0.03 -23.62
C GLY A 3 8.25 -0.50 -22.76
N LEU A 4 7.66 0.35 -21.91
CA LEU A 4 6.53 0.02 -21.03
C LEU A 4 5.32 -0.55 -21.81
N GLN A 5 5.19 -0.19 -23.07
CA GLN A 5 4.21 -0.75 -24.01
C GLN A 5 4.30 -2.26 -24.15
N TYR A 6 5.52 -2.76 -24.26
CA TYR A 6 5.74 -4.21 -24.38
C TYR A 6 5.38 -4.91 -23.07
N LEU A 7 5.65 -4.28 -21.91
CA LEU A 7 5.19 -4.81 -20.63
C LEU A 7 3.66 -4.92 -20.61
N LEU A 8 2.95 -3.82 -20.92
CA LEU A 8 1.49 -3.82 -20.90
C LEU A 8 0.90 -4.81 -21.93
N LEU A 9 1.51 -4.90 -23.11
CA LEU A 9 1.09 -5.89 -24.11
C LEU A 9 1.28 -7.32 -23.61
N ILE A 10 2.45 -7.63 -23.02
CA ILE A 10 2.76 -8.95 -22.45
C ILE A 10 1.77 -9.29 -21.32
N LEU A 11 1.54 -8.35 -20.38
CA LEU A 11 0.58 -8.56 -19.30
C LEU A 11 -0.84 -8.81 -19.81
N THR A 12 -1.26 -8.08 -20.85
CA THR A 12 -2.57 -8.27 -21.48
C THR A 12 -2.68 -9.64 -22.15
N ILE A 13 -1.65 -10.07 -22.88
CA ILE A 13 -1.62 -11.40 -23.51
C ILE A 13 -1.65 -12.50 -22.43
N LEU A 14 -0.87 -12.38 -21.37
CA LEU A 14 -0.84 -13.34 -20.28
C LEU A 14 -2.19 -13.42 -19.56
N LEU A 15 -2.85 -12.28 -19.35
CA LEU A 15 -4.20 -12.25 -18.78
C LEU A 15 -5.20 -12.98 -19.67
N LEU A 16 -5.20 -12.74 -20.99
CA LEU A 16 -6.06 -13.43 -21.94
C LEU A 16 -5.80 -14.94 -21.95
N ILE A 17 -4.53 -15.36 -21.93
CA ILE A 17 -4.17 -16.78 -21.85
C ILE A 17 -4.70 -17.39 -20.55
N SER A 18 -4.62 -16.69 -19.42
CA SER A 18 -5.10 -17.21 -18.13
C SER A 18 -6.63 -17.32 -18.06
N ILE A 19 -7.36 -16.48 -18.79
CA ILE A 19 -8.81 -16.58 -18.94
C ILE A 19 -9.19 -17.81 -19.77
N LEU A 20 -8.47 -18.04 -20.88
CA LEU A 20 -8.72 -19.14 -21.79
C LEU A 20 -8.23 -20.50 -21.21
N VAL A 21 -7.05 -20.51 -20.61
CA VAL A 21 -6.41 -21.71 -20.07
C VAL A 21 -6.35 -21.64 -18.55
N ARG A 22 -7.51 -21.75 -17.89
CA ARG A 22 -7.65 -21.57 -16.43
C ARG A 22 -6.71 -22.41 -15.58
N LYS A 23 -6.32 -23.62 -16.05
CA LYS A 23 -5.39 -24.50 -15.31
C LYS A 23 -4.00 -23.90 -15.13
N SER A 24 -3.55 -23.05 -16.03
CA SER A 24 -2.24 -22.39 -15.98
C SER A 24 -2.24 -21.01 -15.27
N ALA A 25 -3.40 -20.50 -14.86
CA ALA A 25 -3.53 -19.16 -14.29
C ALA A 25 -2.57 -18.90 -13.10
N ARG A 26 -2.33 -19.91 -12.23
CA ARG A 26 -1.38 -19.83 -11.12
C ARG A 26 0.07 -19.62 -11.60
N ILE A 27 0.50 -20.40 -12.60
CA ILE A 27 1.85 -20.30 -13.17
C ILE A 27 2.02 -18.98 -13.90
N ILE A 28 0.97 -18.52 -14.61
CA ILE A 28 0.99 -17.24 -15.32
C ILE A 28 1.11 -16.10 -14.31
N THR A 29 0.42 -16.12 -13.16
CA THR A 29 0.57 -15.10 -12.10
C THR A 29 2.00 -15.07 -11.54
N LEU A 30 2.66 -16.22 -11.42
CA LEU A 30 4.08 -16.27 -11.05
C LEU A 30 4.96 -15.60 -12.12
N LEU A 31 4.69 -15.88 -13.40
CA LEU A 31 5.42 -15.29 -14.51
C LEU A 31 5.19 -13.77 -14.62
N THR A 32 3.95 -13.28 -14.41
CA THR A 32 3.67 -11.84 -14.39
C THR A 32 4.48 -11.14 -13.30
N GLY A 33 4.54 -11.71 -12.10
CA GLY A 33 5.36 -11.17 -11.01
C GLY A 33 6.86 -11.10 -11.35
N ILE A 34 7.43 -12.14 -11.97
CA ILE A 34 8.83 -12.13 -12.42
C ILE A 34 9.06 -11.07 -13.49
N ILE A 35 8.17 -11.00 -14.49
CA ILE A 35 8.28 -10.07 -15.62
C ILE A 35 8.21 -8.61 -15.14
N THR A 36 7.32 -8.30 -14.21
CA THR A 36 7.19 -6.94 -13.66
C THR A 36 8.45 -6.50 -12.91
N ILE A 37 9.05 -7.39 -12.10
CA ILE A 37 10.30 -7.10 -11.39
C ILE A 37 11.45 -6.89 -12.39
N LEU A 38 11.62 -7.82 -13.34
CA LEU A 38 12.67 -7.73 -14.35
C LEU A 38 12.54 -6.45 -15.21
N PHE A 39 11.30 -6.07 -15.55
CA PHE A 39 11.06 -4.84 -16.28
C PHE A 39 11.60 -3.62 -15.54
N VAL A 40 11.32 -3.49 -14.23
CA VAL A 40 11.80 -2.35 -13.44
C VAL A 40 13.33 -2.36 -13.31
N ILE A 41 13.93 -3.53 -13.06
CA ILE A 41 15.40 -3.66 -12.92
C ILE A 41 16.11 -3.29 -14.21
N LEU A 42 15.60 -3.73 -15.37
CA LEU A 42 16.25 -3.53 -16.67
C LEU A 42 16.07 -2.11 -17.23
N ASN A 43 15.00 -1.40 -16.84
CA ASN A 43 14.72 -0.08 -17.42
C ASN A 43 15.21 1.10 -16.58
N ASN A 44 15.81 0.86 -15.43
CA ASN A 44 16.31 1.87 -14.51
C ASN A 44 15.44 3.15 -14.52
N PRO A 45 14.78 3.61 -13.44
CA PRO A 45 13.77 4.67 -13.48
C PRO A 45 14.37 6.06 -13.77
N THR A 46 15.08 6.19 -14.87
CA THR A 46 15.48 7.45 -15.47
C THR A 46 14.47 7.81 -16.53
N TYR A 47 13.58 8.75 -16.22
CA TYR A 47 12.76 9.57 -17.13
C TYR A 47 12.53 9.01 -18.56
N THR A 48 12.07 7.79 -18.70
CA THR A 48 11.61 7.28 -19.98
C THR A 48 10.16 7.64 -20.17
N SER A 49 9.87 8.78 -20.77
CA SER A 49 8.54 9.11 -21.26
C SER A 49 8.32 8.42 -22.61
N PHE A 50 7.24 7.64 -22.71
CA PHE A 50 6.81 7.07 -23.99
C PHE A 50 5.52 7.77 -24.40
N ASN A 51 5.59 8.50 -25.53
CA ASN A 51 4.42 9.15 -26.10
C ASN A 51 3.79 8.21 -27.14
N TYR A 52 2.59 7.76 -26.91
CA TYR A 52 1.75 7.07 -27.87
C TYR A 52 0.69 8.01 -28.40
N GLY A 53 0.90 8.71 -29.47
CA GLY A 53 -0.09 9.48 -30.19
C GLY A 53 -1.30 10.01 -29.38
N SER A 54 -1.79 11.14 -29.68
CA SER A 54 -3.04 11.63 -29.11
C SER A 54 -4.23 11.05 -29.88
N LEU A 55 -4.99 10.13 -29.30
CA LEU A 55 -6.43 10.18 -29.52
C LEU A 55 -6.88 11.49 -28.90
N SER A 56 -7.51 12.37 -29.63
CA SER A 56 -7.68 13.81 -29.39
C SER A 56 -8.01 14.27 -27.94
N ILE A 57 -8.27 13.38 -27.01
CA ILE A 57 -8.64 13.60 -25.62
C ILE A 57 -7.69 12.85 -24.65
N LEU A 58 -7.20 11.65 -24.98
CA LEU A 58 -6.31 10.84 -24.12
C LEU A 58 -4.84 11.05 -24.52
N TYR A 59 -4.07 11.64 -23.63
CA TYR A 59 -2.63 11.75 -23.78
C TYR A 59 -1.98 10.46 -23.25
N MET A 60 -1.85 9.44 -24.12
CA MET A 60 -1.27 8.14 -23.75
C MET A 60 0.24 8.25 -23.57
N SER A 61 0.67 8.88 -22.50
CA SER A 61 2.04 8.98 -22.05
C SER A 61 2.23 8.20 -20.76
N PHE A 62 3.29 7.43 -20.67
CA PHE A 62 3.61 6.61 -19.50
C PHE A 62 5.01 6.97 -18.98
N ARG A 63 5.16 7.02 -17.67
CA ARG A 63 6.42 7.35 -17.00
C ARG A 63 6.64 6.45 -15.80
N LEU A 64 7.84 5.90 -15.70
CA LEU A 64 8.26 5.14 -14.55
C LEU A 64 8.99 6.07 -13.57
N VAL A 65 8.30 6.55 -12.54
CA VAL A 65 8.90 7.34 -11.46
C VAL A 65 9.36 6.45 -10.32
N PHE A 66 10.25 6.96 -9.45
CA PHE A 66 10.83 6.19 -8.34
C PHE A 66 9.78 5.48 -7.47
N ILE A 67 8.76 6.20 -6.99
CA ILE A 67 7.69 5.62 -6.15
C ILE A 67 6.94 4.52 -6.91
N ALA A 68 6.62 4.75 -8.19
CA ALA A 68 5.97 3.75 -9.04
C ALA A 68 6.81 2.47 -9.15
N SER A 69 8.12 2.62 -9.36
CA SER A 69 9.05 1.48 -9.45
C SER A 69 9.06 0.64 -8.17
N VAL A 70 9.11 1.29 -7.01
CA VAL A 70 9.06 0.62 -5.69
C VAL A 70 7.76 -0.18 -5.54
N ILE A 71 6.62 0.40 -5.94
CA ILE A 71 5.32 -0.26 -5.82
C ILE A 71 5.17 -1.41 -6.84
N ILE A 72 5.70 -1.26 -8.06
CA ILE A 72 5.65 -2.31 -9.09
C ILE A 72 6.55 -3.49 -8.70
N ILE A 73 7.71 -3.26 -8.07
CA ILE A 73 8.53 -4.33 -7.49
C ILE A 73 7.74 -5.05 -6.39
N LEU A 74 7.10 -4.31 -5.49
CA LEU A 74 6.26 -4.89 -4.45
C LEU A 74 5.13 -5.74 -5.04
N LEU A 75 4.45 -5.25 -6.08
CA LEU A 75 3.42 -6.00 -6.81
C LEU A 75 3.97 -7.35 -7.31
N GLY A 76 5.11 -7.33 -8.00
CA GLY A 76 5.73 -8.55 -8.52
C GLY A 76 6.10 -9.54 -7.42
N ILE A 77 6.66 -9.08 -6.30
CA ILE A 77 6.97 -9.95 -5.14
C ILE A 77 5.69 -10.57 -4.56
N VAL A 78 4.61 -9.79 -4.44
CA VAL A 78 3.32 -10.28 -3.91
C VAL A 78 2.69 -11.31 -4.86
N GLU A 79 2.72 -11.09 -6.17
CA GLU A 79 2.22 -12.06 -7.16
C GLU A 79 2.99 -13.38 -7.10
N ILE A 80 4.32 -13.33 -7.02
CA ILE A 80 5.19 -14.51 -6.85
C ILE A 80 4.82 -15.22 -5.55
N PHE A 81 4.72 -14.48 -4.45
CA PHE A 81 4.38 -15.04 -3.14
C PHE A 81 3.02 -15.72 -3.13
N VAL A 82 1.98 -15.05 -3.62
CA VAL A 82 0.60 -15.59 -3.66
C VAL A 82 0.55 -16.85 -4.51
N SER A 83 1.26 -16.88 -5.64
CA SER A 83 1.34 -18.04 -6.51
C SER A 83 2.09 -19.20 -5.85
N ALA A 84 3.15 -18.94 -5.10
CA ALA A 84 3.92 -19.97 -4.39
C ALA A 84 3.17 -20.52 -3.17
N ARG A 85 2.53 -19.62 -2.40
CA ARG A 85 1.98 -19.91 -1.08
C ARG A 85 0.59 -20.52 -1.10
N PHE A 86 -0.30 -20.02 -1.95
CA PHE A 86 -1.70 -20.40 -1.95
C PHE A 86 -2.05 -21.34 -3.11
N ASN A 87 -3.05 -22.18 -2.88
CA ASN A 87 -3.64 -23.02 -3.91
C ASN A 87 -5.10 -22.59 -4.12
N ALA A 88 -5.25 -21.35 -4.58
CA ALA A 88 -6.55 -20.76 -4.83
C ALA A 88 -7.21 -21.30 -6.11
N ARG A 89 -8.51 -21.03 -6.28
CA ARG A 89 -9.21 -21.34 -7.54
C ARG A 89 -8.64 -20.52 -8.69
N SER A 90 -8.65 -21.08 -9.89
CA SER A 90 -8.08 -20.41 -11.09
C SER A 90 -8.63 -19.01 -11.34
N GLY A 91 -9.93 -18.77 -11.12
CA GLY A 91 -10.54 -17.45 -11.24
C GLY A 91 -9.94 -16.41 -10.30
N PHE A 92 -9.47 -16.80 -9.12
CA PHE A 92 -8.79 -15.90 -8.20
C PHE A 92 -7.48 -15.35 -8.81
N TYR A 93 -6.68 -16.21 -9.45
CA TYR A 93 -5.44 -15.78 -10.11
C TYR A 93 -5.70 -14.88 -11.33
N VAL A 94 -6.79 -15.09 -12.06
CA VAL A 94 -7.21 -14.19 -13.16
C VAL A 94 -7.51 -12.80 -12.61
N PHE A 95 -8.25 -12.70 -11.49
CA PHE A 95 -8.50 -11.40 -10.86
C PHE A 95 -7.23 -10.76 -10.28
N THR A 96 -6.28 -11.57 -9.77
CA THR A 96 -4.97 -11.06 -9.32
C THR A 96 -4.21 -10.41 -10.47
N GLN A 97 -4.15 -11.04 -11.64
CA GLN A 97 -3.48 -10.49 -12.83
C GLN A 97 -4.19 -9.25 -13.35
N PHE A 98 -5.53 -9.23 -13.38
CA PHE A 98 -6.29 -8.05 -13.79
C PHE A 98 -6.02 -6.86 -12.85
N LEU A 99 -5.98 -7.11 -11.54
CA LEU A 99 -5.60 -6.12 -10.54
C LEU A 99 -4.16 -5.63 -10.75
N GLY A 100 -3.22 -6.55 -10.96
CA GLY A 100 -1.81 -6.22 -11.22
C GLY A 100 -1.62 -5.34 -12.44
N MET A 101 -2.28 -5.69 -13.57
CA MET A 101 -2.26 -4.89 -14.79
C MET A 101 -2.84 -3.48 -14.56
N SER A 102 -3.98 -3.38 -13.86
CA SER A 102 -4.60 -2.10 -13.53
C SER A 102 -3.68 -1.22 -12.67
N LEU A 103 -2.96 -1.81 -11.71
CA LEU A 103 -1.98 -1.10 -10.89
C LEU A 103 -0.76 -0.63 -11.69
N VAL A 104 -0.26 -1.44 -12.63
CA VAL A 104 0.86 -1.02 -13.50
C VAL A 104 0.45 0.19 -14.34
N ILE A 105 -0.74 0.17 -14.95
CA ILE A 105 -1.28 1.34 -15.69
C ILE A 105 -1.37 2.55 -14.77
N LEU A 106 -1.97 2.39 -13.59
CA LEU A 106 -2.19 3.46 -12.62
C LEU A 106 -0.89 4.16 -12.20
N PHE A 107 0.14 3.38 -11.87
CA PHE A 107 1.39 3.94 -11.34
C PHE A 107 2.32 4.50 -12.44
N THR A 108 2.05 4.22 -13.70
CA THR A 108 2.93 4.63 -14.80
C THR A 108 2.31 5.67 -15.73
N THR A 109 1.00 5.85 -15.74
CA THR A 109 0.34 6.84 -16.62
C THR A 109 0.67 8.29 -16.24
N ASN A 110 0.76 9.16 -17.25
CA ASN A 110 0.85 10.62 -17.11
C ASN A 110 -0.46 11.34 -17.51
N ASP A 111 -1.55 10.63 -17.62
CA ASP A 111 -2.87 11.15 -17.98
C ASP A 111 -3.84 10.96 -16.81
N PHE A 112 -4.50 12.03 -16.37
CA PHE A 112 -5.43 11.96 -15.23
C PHE A 112 -6.70 11.14 -15.51
N LEU A 113 -7.20 11.14 -16.75
CA LEU A 113 -8.37 10.35 -17.07
C LEU A 113 -8.04 8.86 -17.09
N LEU A 114 -6.89 8.48 -17.68
CA LEU A 114 -6.40 7.10 -17.65
C LEU A 114 -6.04 6.65 -16.23
N PHE A 115 -5.49 7.55 -15.41
CA PHE A 115 -5.25 7.31 -13.98
C PHE A 115 -6.56 6.97 -13.25
N TYR A 116 -7.61 7.78 -13.48
CA TYR A 116 -8.93 7.52 -12.89
C TYR A 116 -9.53 6.20 -13.37
N ILE A 117 -9.46 5.92 -14.66
CA ILE A 117 -9.96 4.64 -15.21
C ILE A 117 -9.23 3.45 -14.55
N ALA A 118 -7.90 3.51 -14.48
CA ALA A 118 -7.12 2.45 -13.84
C ALA A 118 -7.41 2.34 -12.32
N TRP A 119 -7.66 3.47 -11.65
CA TRP A 119 -8.08 3.52 -10.25
C TRP A 119 -9.40 2.78 -10.01
N GLU A 120 -10.40 2.99 -10.87
CA GLU A 120 -11.68 2.28 -10.82
C GLU A 120 -11.54 0.80 -11.22
N MET A 121 -10.71 0.48 -12.20
CA MET A 121 -10.47 -0.90 -12.63
C MET A 121 -9.96 -1.80 -11.51
N VAL A 122 -9.23 -1.27 -10.52
CA VAL A 122 -8.78 -2.02 -9.34
C VAL A 122 -9.94 -2.42 -8.43
N LEU A 123 -11.04 -1.67 -8.41
CA LEU A 123 -12.20 -1.97 -7.55
C LEU A 123 -12.91 -3.26 -7.97
N ILE A 124 -13.01 -3.51 -9.26
CA ILE A 124 -13.73 -4.66 -9.83
C ILE A 124 -13.16 -6.00 -9.30
N PRO A 125 -11.88 -6.32 -9.53
CA PRO A 125 -11.32 -7.58 -9.04
C PRO A 125 -11.36 -7.68 -7.52
N THR A 126 -11.14 -6.57 -6.81
CA THR A 126 -11.16 -6.56 -5.35
C THR A 126 -12.55 -6.86 -4.79
N PHE A 127 -13.59 -6.23 -5.35
CA PHE A 127 -14.97 -6.51 -4.99
C PHE A 127 -15.33 -8.01 -5.15
N PHE A 128 -14.97 -8.60 -6.30
CA PHE A 128 -15.23 -10.00 -6.54
C PHE A 128 -14.35 -10.93 -5.69
N MET A 129 -13.10 -10.58 -5.40
CA MET A 129 -12.26 -11.36 -4.49
C MET A 129 -12.87 -11.46 -3.08
N ILE A 130 -13.44 -10.37 -2.58
CA ILE A 130 -14.13 -10.35 -1.28
C ILE A 130 -15.48 -11.09 -1.39
N GLY A 131 -16.32 -10.73 -2.36
CA GLY A 131 -17.69 -11.21 -2.47
C GLY A 131 -17.85 -12.68 -2.85
N ILE A 132 -16.92 -13.24 -3.65
CA ILE A 132 -17.01 -14.65 -4.09
C ILE A 132 -16.38 -15.60 -3.05
N TRP A 133 -15.14 -15.29 -2.62
CA TRP A 133 -14.34 -16.20 -1.79
C TRP A 133 -14.24 -15.80 -0.32
N GLY A 134 -14.91 -14.73 0.08
CA GLY A 134 -14.90 -14.19 1.45
C GLY A 134 -15.67 -15.02 2.47
N GLY A 135 -15.60 -14.57 3.71
CA GLY A 135 -16.24 -15.16 4.90
C GLY A 135 -17.76 -14.92 4.98
N PRO A 136 -18.35 -15.13 6.17
CA PRO A 136 -19.79 -15.07 6.35
C PRO A 136 -20.46 -13.72 6.01
N ASN A 137 -19.76 -12.60 6.27
CA ASN A 137 -20.28 -11.25 6.01
C ASN A 137 -19.67 -10.61 4.75
N LYS A 138 -19.22 -11.42 3.81
CA LYS A 138 -18.49 -10.99 2.59
C LYS A 138 -19.27 -9.99 1.73
N ASP A 139 -20.59 -10.16 1.59
CA ASP A 139 -21.43 -9.30 0.77
C ASP A 139 -21.49 -7.87 1.34
N TYR A 140 -21.69 -7.74 2.65
CA TYR A 140 -21.61 -6.46 3.34
C TYR A 140 -20.23 -5.82 3.21
N ALA A 141 -19.18 -6.59 3.44
CA ALA A 141 -17.81 -6.10 3.38
C ALA A 141 -17.41 -5.65 1.97
N ALA A 142 -17.79 -6.41 0.93
CA ALA A 142 -17.56 -6.07 -0.47
C ALA A 142 -18.32 -4.79 -0.87
N MET A 143 -19.61 -4.68 -0.53
CA MET A 143 -20.40 -3.48 -0.83
C MET A 143 -19.91 -2.25 -0.08
N LYS A 144 -19.56 -2.38 1.20
CA LYS A 144 -19.00 -1.28 1.98
C LYS A 144 -17.68 -0.79 1.39
N PHE A 145 -16.77 -1.71 1.04
CA PHE A 145 -15.53 -1.39 0.36
C PHE A 145 -15.79 -0.62 -0.95
N PHE A 146 -16.67 -1.16 -1.80
CA PHE A 146 -16.97 -0.57 -3.09
C PHE A 146 -17.55 0.84 -2.97
N ILE A 147 -18.63 1.01 -2.18
CA ILE A 147 -19.31 2.31 -2.01
C ILE A 147 -18.35 3.34 -1.41
N TYR A 148 -17.61 2.96 -0.36
CA TYR A 148 -16.69 3.87 0.33
C TYR A 148 -15.61 4.41 -0.60
N THR A 149 -14.97 3.51 -1.34
CA THR A 149 -13.87 3.89 -2.24
C THR A 149 -14.36 4.60 -3.49
N HIS A 150 -15.53 4.22 -4.00
CA HIS A 150 -16.13 4.85 -5.18
C HIS A 150 -16.59 6.30 -4.89
N VAL A 151 -17.16 6.58 -3.72
CA VAL A 151 -17.50 7.95 -3.32
C VAL A 151 -16.27 8.86 -3.35
N GLY A 152 -15.13 8.40 -2.81
CA GLY A 152 -13.89 9.18 -2.87
C GLY A 152 -13.41 9.44 -4.29
N SER A 153 -13.45 8.42 -5.14
CA SER A 153 -12.99 8.55 -6.52
C SER A 153 -13.89 9.43 -7.40
N VAL A 154 -15.20 9.49 -7.12
CA VAL A 154 -16.11 10.45 -7.80
C VAL A 154 -15.67 11.89 -7.53
N PHE A 155 -15.31 12.24 -6.29
CA PHE A 155 -14.76 13.57 -6.00
C PHE A 155 -13.45 13.85 -6.74
N MET A 156 -12.59 12.85 -6.87
CA MET A 156 -11.36 12.96 -7.67
C MET A 156 -11.67 13.19 -9.15
N LEU A 157 -12.66 12.49 -9.73
CA LEU A 157 -13.09 12.70 -11.12
C LEU A 157 -13.60 14.10 -11.34
N LEU A 158 -14.46 14.59 -10.43
CA LEU A 158 -14.97 15.98 -10.50
C LEU A 158 -13.83 17.00 -10.38
N ALA A 159 -12.80 16.72 -9.56
CA ALA A 159 -11.61 17.56 -9.46
C ALA A 159 -10.80 17.56 -10.76
N ILE A 160 -10.63 16.42 -11.41
CA ILE A 160 -9.97 16.30 -12.73
C ILE A 160 -10.72 17.13 -13.79
N PHE A 161 -12.04 16.97 -13.87
CA PHE A 161 -12.84 17.78 -14.83
C PHE A 161 -12.83 19.25 -14.50
N THR A 162 -12.80 19.63 -13.21
CA THR A 162 -12.66 21.04 -12.80
C THR A 162 -11.37 21.65 -13.36
N MET A 163 -10.23 20.99 -13.22
CA MET A 163 -8.99 21.45 -13.85
C MET A 163 -9.13 21.55 -15.37
N TYR A 164 -9.59 20.47 -16.01
CA TYR A 164 -9.70 20.39 -17.46
C TYR A 164 -10.54 21.54 -18.07
N PHE A 165 -11.74 21.80 -17.52
CA PHE A 165 -12.64 22.83 -18.05
C PHE A 165 -12.23 24.25 -17.66
N GLN A 166 -11.72 24.46 -16.44
CA GLN A 166 -11.33 25.80 -15.99
C GLN A 166 -10.04 26.29 -16.65
N GLU A 167 -9.13 25.39 -17.00
CA GLU A 167 -7.90 25.72 -17.72
C GLU A 167 -8.10 25.81 -19.24
N GLY A 168 -9.25 25.37 -19.76
CA GLY A 168 -9.48 25.24 -21.22
C GLY A 168 -8.52 24.24 -21.87
N ALA A 169 -8.16 23.18 -21.13
CA ALA A 169 -7.21 22.19 -21.57
C ALA A 169 -7.70 21.40 -22.77
N THR A 170 -6.79 20.96 -23.65
CA THR A 170 -7.11 20.13 -24.82
C THR A 170 -6.95 18.63 -24.55
N ASN A 171 -6.27 18.27 -23.46
CA ASN A 171 -6.03 16.88 -23.05
C ASN A 171 -5.90 16.79 -21.51
N PHE A 172 -5.90 15.55 -20.97
CA PHE A 172 -5.81 15.26 -19.54
C PHE A 172 -4.38 15.04 -19.04
N SER A 173 -3.36 15.61 -19.71
CA SER A 173 -1.97 15.49 -19.27
C SER A 173 -1.79 15.94 -17.82
N MET A 174 -1.26 15.07 -16.96
CA MET A 174 -0.99 15.40 -15.55
C MET A 174 -0.05 16.59 -15.42
N TYR A 175 1.00 16.61 -16.25
CA TYR A 175 1.95 17.71 -16.24
C TYR A 175 1.28 19.05 -16.53
N TYR A 176 0.50 19.13 -17.62
CA TYR A 176 -0.17 20.35 -18.02
C TYR A 176 -1.16 20.84 -16.95
N LEU A 177 -2.07 19.98 -16.51
CA LEU A 177 -3.12 20.34 -15.55
C LEU A 177 -2.55 20.70 -14.17
N MET A 178 -1.50 20.01 -13.70
CA MET A 178 -0.88 20.37 -12.43
C MET A 178 -0.11 21.69 -12.53
N SER A 179 0.65 21.93 -13.60
CA SER A 179 1.47 23.14 -13.72
C SER A 179 0.65 24.41 -13.86
N ASN A 180 -0.58 24.32 -14.38
CA ASN A 180 -1.48 25.47 -14.58
C ASN A 180 -2.53 25.64 -13.47
N LEU A 181 -2.49 24.84 -12.41
CA LEU A 181 -3.49 24.88 -11.34
C LEU A 181 -3.65 26.27 -10.69
N ASN A 182 -2.58 27.06 -10.59
CA ASN A 182 -2.63 28.42 -10.04
C ASN A 182 -3.34 29.45 -10.97
N SER A 183 -3.59 29.10 -12.23
CA SER A 183 -4.28 29.98 -13.18
C SER A 183 -5.79 29.99 -13.00
N ILE A 184 -6.36 28.98 -12.34
CA ILE A 184 -7.82 28.91 -12.11
C ILE A 184 -8.22 29.60 -10.80
N PRO A 185 -9.50 30.06 -10.66
CA PRO A 185 -9.96 30.74 -9.45
C PRO A 185 -9.75 29.90 -8.17
N LEU A 186 -9.45 30.57 -7.06
CA LEU A 186 -9.08 29.94 -5.78
C LEU A 186 -10.10 28.93 -5.26
N ALA A 187 -11.40 29.19 -5.47
CA ALA A 187 -12.47 28.27 -5.07
C ALA A 187 -12.38 26.91 -5.80
N TYR A 188 -11.99 26.91 -7.07
CA TYR A 188 -11.79 25.66 -7.82
C TYR A 188 -10.50 24.95 -7.40
N GLN A 189 -9.43 25.71 -7.11
CA GLN A 189 -8.19 25.09 -6.59
C GLN A 189 -8.45 24.38 -5.26
N SER A 190 -9.21 24.98 -4.33
CA SER A 190 -9.56 24.33 -3.06
C SER A 190 -10.41 23.07 -3.27
N PHE A 191 -11.35 23.10 -4.22
CA PHE A 191 -12.14 21.92 -4.58
C PHE A 191 -11.27 20.80 -5.17
N VAL A 192 -10.32 21.13 -6.04
CA VAL A 192 -9.36 20.17 -6.62
C VAL A 192 -8.53 19.51 -5.52
N LEU A 193 -7.91 20.30 -4.64
CA LEU A 193 -7.12 19.78 -3.53
C LEU A 193 -7.96 18.90 -2.60
N PHE A 194 -9.19 19.33 -2.28
CA PHE A 194 -10.12 18.53 -1.47
C PHE A 194 -10.48 17.20 -2.13
N GLY A 195 -10.85 17.20 -3.42
CA GLY A 195 -11.28 15.99 -4.13
C GLY A 195 -10.18 14.93 -4.23
N PHE A 196 -8.95 15.34 -4.54
CA PHE A 196 -7.80 14.44 -4.55
C PHE A 196 -7.43 13.95 -3.14
N ALA A 197 -7.38 14.86 -2.15
CA ALA A 197 -7.09 14.49 -0.76
C ALA A 197 -8.09 13.48 -0.22
N LEU A 198 -9.40 13.69 -0.46
CA LEU A 198 -10.47 12.79 -0.02
C LEU A 198 -10.29 11.39 -0.61
N ALA A 199 -10.08 11.27 -1.92
CA ALA A 199 -9.88 9.99 -2.58
C ALA A 199 -8.66 9.24 -2.04
N PHE A 200 -7.55 9.96 -1.86
CA PHE A 200 -6.30 9.37 -1.39
C PHE A 200 -6.36 8.96 0.08
N LEU A 201 -6.96 9.78 0.96
CA LEU A 201 -7.12 9.50 2.38
C LEU A 201 -8.14 8.38 2.66
N ILE A 202 -9.16 8.19 1.82
CA ILE A 202 -10.03 7.01 1.88
C ILE A 202 -9.23 5.77 1.53
N LYS A 203 -8.44 5.80 0.45
CA LYS A 203 -7.68 4.63 -0.02
C LYS A 203 -6.50 4.30 0.89
N LEU A 204 -5.86 5.33 1.50
CA LEU A 204 -4.80 5.22 2.52
C LEU A 204 -5.36 5.05 3.95
N PRO A 205 -6.46 4.51 4.17
CA PRO A 205 -7.41 4.44 5.28
C PRO A 205 -7.10 5.37 6.48
N SER A 206 -7.23 6.68 6.28
CA SER A 206 -7.08 7.66 7.37
C SER A 206 -8.35 7.81 8.20
N VAL A 207 -8.24 7.98 9.51
CA VAL A 207 -9.38 8.26 10.40
C VAL A 207 -9.95 9.66 10.08
N PRO A 208 -11.29 9.81 9.90
CA PRO A 208 -12.38 8.84 10.11
C PRO A 208 -12.74 7.99 8.87
N LEU A 209 -12.06 8.12 7.75
CA LEU A 209 -12.38 7.54 6.44
C LEU A 209 -11.94 6.06 6.28
N HIS A 210 -11.66 5.35 7.37
CA HIS A 210 -10.99 4.05 7.41
C HIS A 210 -11.91 2.85 7.58
N THR A 211 -13.19 3.05 7.90
CA THR A 211 -14.06 1.98 8.46
C THR A 211 -14.36 0.83 7.49
N TRP A 212 -14.12 1.01 6.21
CA TRP A 212 -14.24 -0.04 5.20
C TRP A 212 -13.15 -1.11 5.30
N LEU A 213 -11.95 -0.72 5.76
CA LEU A 213 -10.76 -1.57 5.69
C LEU A 213 -10.81 -2.77 6.64
N PRO A 214 -11.15 -2.64 7.94
CA PRO A 214 -11.20 -3.80 8.83
C PRO A 214 -12.21 -4.86 8.36
N ASP A 215 -13.37 -4.45 7.85
CA ASP A 215 -14.39 -5.37 7.38
C ASP A 215 -13.94 -6.06 6.08
N ALA A 216 -13.38 -5.31 5.12
CA ALA A 216 -12.86 -5.86 3.87
C ALA A 216 -11.71 -6.87 4.13
N TYR A 217 -10.76 -6.54 5.03
CA TYR A 217 -9.63 -7.42 5.30
C TYR A 217 -10.04 -8.68 6.06
N VAL A 218 -10.94 -8.55 7.05
CA VAL A 218 -11.40 -9.70 7.86
C VAL A 218 -12.20 -10.68 7.01
N GLU A 219 -13.07 -10.17 6.14
CA GLU A 219 -13.94 -11.03 5.32
C GLU A 219 -13.24 -11.59 4.07
N ALA A 220 -12.28 -10.90 3.47
CA ALA A 220 -11.54 -11.44 2.33
C ALA A 220 -10.86 -12.78 2.65
N PRO A 221 -10.75 -13.73 1.70
CA PRO A 221 -9.93 -14.92 1.90
C PRO A 221 -8.47 -14.50 2.14
N TYR A 222 -7.65 -15.33 2.79
CA TYR A 222 -6.28 -14.93 3.18
C TYR A 222 -5.42 -14.49 2.00
N GLU A 223 -5.49 -15.20 0.88
CA GLU A 223 -4.85 -14.81 -0.37
C GLU A 223 -5.32 -13.45 -0.87
N GLY A 224 -6.61 -13.15 -0.73
CA GLY A 224 -7.20 -11.85 -1.05
C GLY A 224 -6.75 -10.78 -0.07
N THR A 225 -6.74 -11.07 1.23
CA THR A 225 -6.27 -10.13 2.26
C THR A 225 -4.82 -9.75 2.04
N VAL A 226 -3.95 -10.70 1.66
CA VAL A 226 -2.53 -10.44 1.32
C VAL A 226 -2.43 -9.43 0.18
N ILE A 227 -3.16 -9.63 -0.93
CA ILE A 227 -3.14 -8.74 -2.10
C ILE A 227 -3.70 -7.35 -1.75
N ILE A 228 -4.87 -7.32 -1.12
CA ILE A 228 -5.58 -6.07 -0.79
C ILE A 228 -4.74 -5.22 0.18
N SER A 229 -4.19 -5.82 1.23
CA SER A 229 -3.44 -5.09 2.25
C SER A 229 -2.07 -4.61 1.77
N SER A 230 -1.42 -5.39 0.90
CA SER A 230 -0.10 -5.03 0.37
C SER A 230 -0.15 -3.97 -0.72
N LEU A 231 -1.22 -3.91 -1.53
CA LEU A 231 -1.21 -3.13 -2.77
C LEU A 231 -2.20 -1.96 -2.78
N LEU A 232 -3.45 -2.13 -2.27
CA LEU A 232 -4.48 -1.10 -2.45
C LEU A 232 -4.16 0.20 -1.71
N SER A 233 -3.70 0.12 -0.47
CA SER A 233 -3.32 1.29 0.31
C SER A 233 -2.17 2.09 -0.33
N LYS A 234 -1.35 1.44 -1.17
CA LYS A 234 -0.24 2.09 -1.89
C LYS A 234 -0.71 2.99 -3.02
N MET A 235 -1.93 2.78 -3.52
CA MET A 235 -2.57 3.74 -4.45
C MET A 235 -2.76 5.10 -3.76
N GLY A 236 -3.31 5.12 -2.54
CA GLY A 236 -3.46 6.34 -1.75
C GLY A 236 -2.11 6.97 -1.36
N ALA A 237 -1.11 6.13 -1.01
CA ALA A 237 0.24 6.58 -0.71
C ALA A 237 0.91 7.25 -1.93
N PHE A 238 0.83 6.64 -3.11
CA PHE A 238 1.29 7.21 -4.36
C PHE A 238 0.57 8.53 -4.67
N GLY A 239 -0.76 8.54 -4.50
CA GLY A 239 -1.56 9.74 -4.69
C GLY A 239 -1.12 10.90 -3.80
N LEU A 240 -0.88 10.66 -2.50
CA LEU A 240 -0.41 11.70 -1.58
C LEU A 240 1.02 12.16 -1.89
N LEU A 241 1.96 11.22 -2.06
CA LEU A 241 3.38 11.57 -2.22
C LEU A 241 3.74 12.08 -3.61
N PHE A 242 3.05 11.62 -4.65
CA PHE A 242 3.37 12.01 -6.03
C PHE A 242 2.39 13.05 -6.58
N ILE A 243 1.08 12.82 -6.48
CA ILE A 243 0.10 13.71 -7.10
C ILE A 243 -0.22 14.89 -6.18
N PHE A 244 -0.59 14.64 -4.92
CA PHE A 244 -1.06 15.70 -4.03
C PHE A 244 0.03 16.72 -3.68
N ILE A 245 1.26 16.27 -3.43
CA ILE A 245 2.40 17.18 -3.19
C ILE A 245 2.58 18.12 -4.39
N ASN A 246 2.57 17.62 -5.62
CA ASN A 246 2.73 18.44 -6.82
C ASN A 246 1.54 19.40 -7.03
N LEU A 247 0.30 18.93 -6.85
CA LEU A 247 -0.89 19.81 -6.92
C LEU A 247 -0.82 20.93 -5.90
N PHE A 248 -0.46 20.62 -4.65
CA PHE A 248 -0.34 21.64 -3.61
C PHE A 248 0.76 22.66 -3.94
N GLN A 249 1.93 22.19 -4.38
CA GLN A 249 3.05 23.09 -4.75
C GLN A 249 2.75 23.97 -5.96
N SER A 250 1.91 23.49 -6.88
CA SER A 250 1.48 24.25 -8.06
C SER A 250 0.26 25.13 -7.81
N SER A 251 -0.36 25.07 -6.64
CA SER A 251 -1.53 25.88 -6.28
C SER A 251 -1.15 27.20 -5.64
N SER A 252 -2.10 28.14 -5.63
CA SER A 252 -1.98 29.38 -4.86
C SER A 252 -1.98 29.19 -3.35
N TYR A 253 -2.24 27.96 -2.87
CA TYR A 253 -2.10 27.57 -1.46
C TYR A 253 -0.67 27.19 -1.08
N TYR A 254 0.27 27.15 -2.03
CA TYR A 254 1.68 26.91 -1.72
C TYR A 254 2.20 27.95 -0.73
N GLY A 255 2.82 27.47 0.35
CA GLY A 255 3.22 28.30 1.49
C GLY A 255 2.16 28.45 2.60
N SER A 256 0.89 28.05 2.35
CA SER A 256 -0.10 27.92 3.42
C SER A 256 0.22 26.72 4.30
N THR A 257 0.11 26.89 5.61
CA THR A 257 0.36 25.79 6.57
C THR A 257 -0.90 25.02 6.94
N LEU A 258 -2.10 25.53 6.66
CA LEU A 258 -3.36 24.93 7.12
C LEU A 258 -3.56 23.49 6.59
N ILE A 259 -3.50 23.29 5.27
CA ILE A 259 -3.72 21.98 4.65
C ILE A 259 -2.66 20.96 5.10
N PRO A 260 -1.34 21.29 5.09
CA PRO A 260 -0.31 20.41 5.64
C PRO A 260 -0.54 20.03 7.11
N TRP A 261 -0.93 20.97 7.97
CA TRP A 261 -1.23 20.67 9.38
C TRP A 261 -2.46 19.77 9.56
N ILE A 262 -3.48 19.92 8.69
CA ILE A 262 -4.63 18.99 8.69
C ILE A 262 -4.16 17.57 8.38
N LEU A 263 -3.28 17.36 7.40
CA LEU A 263 -2.73 16.05 7.10
C LEU A 263 -1.94 15.47 8.27
N VAL A 264 -1.08 16.28 8.90
CA VAL A 264 -0.32 15.85 10.10
C VAL A 264 -1.27 15.43 11.22
N ALA A 265 -2.29 16.24 11.51
CA ALA A 265 -3.27 15.95 12.56
C ALA A 265 -4.04 14.65 12.26
N LEU A 266 -4.55 14.47 11.03
CA LEU A 266 -5.23 13.26 10.60
C LEU A 266 -4.32 12.02 10.73
N GLY A 267 -3.05 12.15 10.39
CA GLY A 267 -2.07 11.08 10.54
C GLY A 267 -1.83 10.70 12.00
N ILE A 268 -1.60 11.67 12.89
CA ILE A 268 -1.40 11.43 14.33
C ILE A 268 -2.65 10.83 14.97
N ILE A 269 -3.84 11.35 14.65
CA ILE A 269 -5.12 10.80 15.13
C ILE A 269 -5.28 9.35 14.66
N SER A 270 -4.97 9.08 13.38
CA SER A 270 -5.06 7.73 12.81
C SER A 270 -4.12 6.76 13.51
N LEU A 271 -2.88 7.17 13.80
CA LEU A 271 -1.88 6.36 14.49
C LEU A 271 -2.35 5.97 15.90
N ILE A 272 -2.78 6.94 16.70
CA ILE A 272 -3.18 6.70 18.09
C ILE A 272 -4.51 5.94 18.15
N TYR A 273 -5.51 6.38 17.40
CA TYR A 273 -6.84 5.75 17.38
C TYR A 273 -6.75 4.28 16.97
N SER A 274 -6.06 3.98 15.86
CA SER A 274 -5.96 2.62 15.37
C SER A 274 -5.22 1.70 16.34
N ALA A 275 -4.18 2.20 17.01
CA ALA A 275 -3.44 1.44 18.02
C ALA A 275 -4.29 1.14 19.26
N LEU A 276 -5.07 2.12 19.75
CA LEU A 276 -6.01 1.91 20.84
C LEU A 276 -7.08 0.87 20.50
N VAL A 277 -7.66 0.96 19.30
CA VAL A 277 -8.68 -0.01 18.87
C VAL A 277 -8.07 -1.40 18.68
N ALA A 278 -6.83 -1.50 18.15
CA ALA A 278 -6.12 -2.77 17.97
C ALA A 278 -5.90 -3.50 19.31
N LEU A 279 -5.58 -2.78 20.40
CA LEU A 279 -5.42 -3.33 21.74
C LEU A 279 -6.65 -4.08 22.27
N TYR A 280 -7.86 -3.67 21.88
CA TYR A 280 -9.10 -4.29 22.32
C TYR A 280 -9.57 -5.44 21.42
N GLN A 281 -8.91 -5.69 20.29
CA GLN A 281 -9.31 -6.76 19.38
C GLN A 281 -8.90 -8.13 19.94
N LYS A 282 -9.85 -9.08 19.88
CA LYS A 282 -9.60 -10.50 20.21
C LYS A 282 -9.30 -11.34 18.94
N ASP A 283 -9.73 -10.89 17.79
CA ASP A 283 -9.50 -11.51 16.49
C ASP A 283 -8.17 -10.98 15.92
N MET A 284 -7.19 -11.87 15.68
CA MET A 284 -5.85 -11.51 15.22
C MET A 284 -5.88 -10.85 13.83
N LYS A 285 -6.76 -11.30 12.93
CA LYS A 285 -6.90 -10.73 11.59
C LYS A 285 -7.46 -9.30 11.66
N ARG A 286 -8.45 -9.07 12.54
CA ARG A 286 -9.03 -7.75 12.76
C ARG A 286 -8.07 -6.80 13.45
N MET A 287 -7.32 -7.29 14.43
CA MET A 287 -6.27 -6.51 15.09
C MET A 287 -5.23 -6.01 14.08
N MET A 288 -4.74 -6.88 13.19
CA MET A 288 -3.76 -6.50 12.17
C MET A 288 -4.33 -5.57 11.11
N SER A 289 -5.64 -5.60 10.89
CA SER A 289 -6.31 -4.62 10.03
C SER A 289 -6.22 -3.20 10.60
N TYR A 290 -6.43 -3.04 11.91
CA TYR A 290 -6.22 -1.75 12.58
C TYR A 290 -4.74 -1.37 12.65
N ALA A 291 -3.84 -2.32 12.90
CA ALA A 291 -2.40 -2.09 12.84
C ALA A 291 -1.98 -1.48 11.48
N SER A 292 -2.52 -2.01 10.39
CA SER A 292 -2.27 -1.49 9.04
C SER A 292 -2.64 0.00 8.89
N ILE A 293 -3.75 0.46 9.50
CA ILE A 293 -4.14 1.88 9.51
C ILE A 293 -3.06 2.72 10.22
N GLY A 294 -2.58 2.25 11.37
CA GLY A 294 -1.51 2.93 12.11
C GLY A 294 -0.23 3.06 11.31
N HIS A 295 0.24 1.98 10.68
CA HIS A 295 1.47 2.01 9.87
C HIS A 295 1.34 2.90 8.63
N MET A 296 0.17 2.94 7.99
CA MET A 296 -0.06 3.80 6.83
C MET A 296 -0.19 5.29 7.21
N SER A 297 -0.54 5.60 8.45
CA SER A 297 -0.63 6.98 8.95
C SER A 297 0.72 7.72 8.95
N PHE A 298 1.85 7.01 9.06
CA PHE A 298 3.19 7.60 8.90
C PHE A 298 3.37 8.29 7.56
N ILE A 299 2.74 7.77 6.49
CA ILE A 299 2.80 8.40 5.16
C ILE A 299 2.00 9.71 5.15
N THR A 300 0.85 9.76 5.81
CA THR A 300 0.04 10.98 5.92
C THR A 300 0.79 12.06 6.73
N ILE A 301 1.41 11.68 7.86
CA ILE A 301 2.25 12.58 8.68
C ILE A 301 3.44 13.09 7.84
N ALA A 302 4.10 12.19 7.13
CA ALA A 302 5.27 12.54 6.31
C ALA A 302 4.90 13.49 5.16
N THR A 303 3.75 13.27 4.49
CA THR A 303 3.27 14.16 3.43
C THR A 303 3.04 15.58 3.97
N GLY A 304 2.29 15.71 5.07
CA GLY A 304 2.04 17.02 5.68
C GLY A 304 3.32 17.69 6.18
N GLY A 305 4.19 16.94 6.87
CA GLY A 305 5.48 17.45 7.35
C GLY A 305 6.42 17.88 6.23
N PHE A 306 6.47 17.14 5.11
CA PHE A 306 7.23 17.50 3.91
C PHE A 306 6.75 18.84 3.33
N LEU A 307 5.43 19.03 3.23
CA LEU A 307 4.84 20.28 2.73
C LEU A 307 5.09 21.47 3.68
N ILE A 308 5.19 21.25 4.99
CA ILE A 308 5.52 22.30 5.97
C ILE A 308 6.99 22.72 5.84
N LEU A 309 7.90 21.74 5.72
CA LEU A 309 9.34 22.00 5.70
C LEU A 309 9.84 22.45 4.33
N GLY A 310 9.21 22.00 3.25
CA GLY A 310 9.56 22.29 1.86
C GLY A 310 10.87 21.67 1.40
N SER A 311 11.96 21.80 2.16
CA SER A 311 13.30 21.31 1.81
C SER A 311 14.16 21.02 3.04
N GLY A 312 15.36 20.52 2.84
CA GLY A 312 16.34 20.23 3.88
C GLY A 312 16.30 18.80 4.39
N LEU A 313 17.20 18.47 5.32
CA LEU A 313 17.41 17.10 5.82
C LEU A 313 16.12 16.46 6.36
N TYR A 314 15.37 17.16 7.20
CA TYR A 314 14.14 16.62 7.78
C TYR A 314 13.05 16.38 6.74
N ALA A 315 12.88 17.25 5.74
CA ALA A 315 11.97 17.03 4.63
C ALA A 315 12.36 15.81 3.82
N THR A 316 13.65 15.65 3.53
CA THR A 316 14.19 14.47 2.83
C THR A 316 13.92 13.19 3.60
N LEU A 317 14.14 13.17 4.93
CA LEU A 317 13.87 12.02 5.79
C LEU A 317 12.38 11.65 5.80
N LEU A 318 11.48 12.64 5.83
CA LEU A 318 10.03 12.39 5.75
C LEU A 318 9.65 11.72 4.43
N TYR A 319 10.11 12.27 3.31
CA TYR A 319 9.78 11.74 1.98
C TYR A 319 10.33 10.32 1.78
N TYR A 320 11.61 10.10 2.08
CA TYR A 320 12.22 8.77 1.94
C TYR A 320 11.66 7.76 2.94
N GLY A 321 11.41 8.18 4.18
CA GLY A 321 10.76 7.34 5.17
C GLY A 321 9.38 6.89 4.71
N ALA A 322 8.58 7.80 4.11
CA ALA A 322 7.28 7.46 3.56
C ALA A 322 7.37 6.47 2.38
N VAL A 323 8.30 6.68 1.45
CA VAL A 323 8.51 5.73 0.33
C VAL A 323 9.01 4.38 0.84
N PHE A 324 9.92 4.37 1.81
CA PHE A 324 10.39 3.14 2.42
C PHE A 324 9.27 2.40 3.16
N GLN A 325 8.36 3.13 3.82
CA GLN A 325 7.19 2.58 4.49
C GLN A 325 6.22 1.91 3.50
N ILE A 326 6.12 2.38 2.26
CA ILE A 326 5.30 1.75 1.22
C ILE A 326 5.71 0.29 1.00
N ILE A 327 7.00 0.04 0.72
CA ILE A 327 7.48 -1.33 0.44
C ILE A 327 7.54 -2.17 1.71
N SER A 328 8.04 -1.60 2.79
CA SER A 328 8.18 -2.28 4.07
C SER A 328 6.83 -2.78 4.60
N HIS A 329 5.84 -1.89 4.71
CA HIS A 329 4.50 -2.28 5.15
C HIS A 329 3.89 -3.32 4.21
N GLY A 330 4.07 -3.18 2.88
CA GLY A 330 3.54 -4.15 1.93
C GLY A 330 4.06 -5.56 2.14
N LEU A 331 5.37 -5.72 2.34
CA LEU A 331 6.01 -7.01 2.62
C LEU A 331 5.60 -7.57 3.99
N ILE A 332 5.68 -6.75 5.03
CA ILE A 332 5.39 -7.16 6.41
C ILE A 332 3.93 -7.57 6.56
N ILE A 333 2.98 -6.78 6.08
CA ILE A 333 1.55 -7.09 6.23
C ILE A 333 1.14 -8.33 5.44
N SER A 334 1.76 -8.56 4.27
CA SER A 334 1.57 -9.79 3.49
C SER A 334 2.03 -11.02 4.28
N LEU A 335 3.20 -10.94 4.90
CA LEU A 335 3.74 -12.01 5.73
C LEU A 335 2.84 -12.28 6.94
N ILE A 336 2.38 -11.23 7.62
CA ILE A 336 1.51 -11.34 8.78
C ILE A 336 0.18 -12.02 8.41
N PHE A 337 -0.55 -11.53 7.41
CA PHE A 337 -1.84 -12.12 7.07
C PHE A 337 -1.71 -13.56 6.56
N SER A 338 -0.66 -13.85 5.80
CA SER A 338 -0.35 -15.23 5.40
C SER A 338 -0.09 -16.14 6.60
N THR A 339 0.69 -15.66 7.57
CA THR A 339 1.04 -16.44 8.77
C THR A 339 -0.17 -16.60 9.70
N VAL A 340 -0.98 -15.55 9.88
CA VAL A 340 -2.25 -15.63 10.63
C VAL A 340 -3.18 -16.68 9.98
N GLY A 341 -3.21 -16.73 8.64
CA GLY A 341 -3.95 -17.77 7.92
C GLY A 341 -3.44 -19.18 8.18
N SER A 342 -2.12 -19.38 8.28
CA SER A 342 -1.55 -20.67 8.67
C SER A 342 -1.90 -21.04 10.10
N VAL A 343 -1.87 -20.08 11.02
CA VAL A 343 -2.26 -20.27 12.43
C VAL A 343 -3.72 -20.69 12.51
N GLU A 344 -4.64 -19.97 11.86
CA GLU A 344 -6.07 -20.33 11.85
C GLU A 344 -6.31 -21.71 11.23
N LYS A 345 -5.64 -22.01 10.13
CA LYS A 345 -5.75 -23.32 9.47
C LYS A 345 -5.29 -24.48 10.35
N SER A 346 -4.24 -24.28 11.14
CA SER A 346 -3.70 -25.32 12.04
C SER A 346 -4.46 -25.43 13.36
N THR A 347 -4.93 -24.31 13.92
CA THR A 347 -5.57 -24.25 15.25
C THR A 347 -7.10 -24.24 15.20
N GLY A 348 -7.70 -24.00 14.03
CA GLY A 348 -9.16 -23.80 13.88
C GLY A 348 -9.68 -22.48 14.43
N THR A 349 -8.79 -21.59 14.91
CA THR A 349 -9.18 -20.31 15.52
C THR A 349 -8.20 -19.19 15.22
N ARG A 350 -8.67 -17.96 15.19
CA ARG A 350 -7.86 -16.74 15.16
C ARG A 350 -8.05 -15.86 16.40
N ASN A 351 -8.76 -16.39 17.41
CA ASN A 351 -8.97 -15.70 18.67
C ASN A 351 -7.72 -15.77 19.54
N ILE A 352 -7.10 -14.61 19.79
CA ILE A 352 -5.86 -14.45 20.54
C ILE A 352 -5.95 -15.04 21.95
N VAL A 353 -7.13 -14.93 22.59
CA VAL A 353 -7.32 -15.37 23.99
C VAL A 353 -7.39 -16.89 24.10
N SER A 354 -7.89 -17.57 23.06
CA SER A 354 -8.00 -19.04 23.02
C SER A 354 -6.76 -19.76 22.53
N MET A 355 -5.70 -19.05 22.16
CA MET A 355 -4.40 -19.60 21.81
C MET A 355 -3.46 -19.62 23.02
N GLY A 356 -2.37 -20.37 22.93
CA GLY A 356 -1.29 -20.39 23.92
C GLY A 356 -0.23 -21.43 23.58
N GLY A 357 1.04 -21.11 23.83
CA GLY A 357 2.15 -22.05 23.73
C GLY A 357 2.39 -22.66 22.35
N LEU A 358 2.03 -21.96 21.27
CA LEU A 358 2.17 -22.47 19.89
C LEU A 358 3.61 -22.90 19.56
N ALA A 359 4.61 -22.21 20.16
CA ALA A 359 6.03 -22.55 19.94
C ALA A 359 6.38 -24.01 20.30
N ARG A 360 5.63 -24.65 21.19
CA ARG A 360 5.87 -26.05 21.59
C ARG A 360 5.46 -27.07 20.54
N LYS A 361 4.45 -26.76 19.72
CA LYS A 361 3.86 -27.70 18.75
C LYS A 361 4.20 -27.36 17.29
N VAL A 362 4.28 -26.06 16.97
CA VAL A 362 4.53 -25.52 15.63
C VAL A 362 5.65 -24.48 15.68
N PRO A 363 6.91 -24.90 15.98
CA PRO A 363 8.00 -23.99 16.25
C PRO A 363 8.38 -23.10 15.05
N PHE A 364 8.40 -23.64 13.83
CA PHE A 364 8.75 -22.87 12.64
C PHE A 364 7.68 -21.87 12.27
N LEU A 365 6.40 -22.25 12.34
CA LEU A 365 5.29 -21.33 12.14
C LEU A 365 5.30 -20.21 13.19
N SER A 366 5.57 -20.55 14.45
CA SER A 366 5.71 -19.59 15.55
C SER A 366 6.89 -18.64 15.34
N PHE A 367 8.00 -19.12 14.79
CA PHE A 367 9.14 -18.26 14.42
C PHE A 367 8.79 -17.26 13.33
N ILE A 368 8.09 -17.68 12.27
CA ILE A 368 7.63 -16.77 11.21
C ILE A 368 6.65 -15.74 11.78
N LEU A 369 5.71 -16.14 12.64
CA LEU A 369 4.78 -15.24 13.31
C LEU A 369 5.53 -14.22 14.17
N LEU A 370 6.47 -14.68 14.98
CA LEU A 370 7.32 -13.82 15.81
C LEU A 370 8.08 -12.80 14.95
N ALA A 371 8.79 -13.27 13.92
CA ALA A 371 9.58 -12.43 13.04
C ALA A 371 8.70 -11.37 12.32
N SER A 372 7.51 -11.77 11.85
CA SER A 372 6.59 -10.86 11.16
C SER A 372 6.04 -9.75 12.08
N PHE A 373 5.73 -10.11 13.35
CA PHE A 373 5.27 -9.14 14.35
C PHE A 373 6.40 -8.22 14.82
N LEU A 374 7.62 -8.74 15.03
CA LEU A 374 8.79 -7.92 15.35
C LEU A 374 9.15 -6.94 14.22
N ALA A 375 8.99 -7.37 12.97
CA ALA A 375 9.14 -6.50 11.81
C ALA A 375 8.09 -5.39 11.79
N SER A 376 6.83 -5.69 12.20
CA SER A 376 5.74 -4.73 12.31
C SER A 376 5.92 -3.73 13.47
N VAL A 377 6.52 -4.18 14.59
CA VAL A 377 6.90 -3.28 15.71
C VAL A 377 8.05 -2.34 15.31
N ALA A 378 8.61 -2.51 14.12
CA ALA A 378 9.77 -1.75 13.65
C ALA A 378 11.03 -1.92 14.52
N ILE A 379 11.37 -3.18 14.87
CA ILE A 379 12.63 -3.47 15.57
C ILE A 379 13.81 -3.35 14.59
N PRO A 380 14.97 -2.76 15.03
CA PRO A 380 16.18 -2.71 14.22
C PRO A 380 16.57 -4.07 13.62
N GLY A 381 16.96 -4.08 12.34
CA GLY A 381 17.23 -5.28 11.56
C GLY A 381 16.09 -5.71 10.63
N PHE A 382 14.89 -5.14 10.79
CA PHE A 382 13.77 -5.32 9.88
C PHE A 382 13.44 -4.02 9.14
N SER A 383 12.88 -4.15 7.94
CA SER A 383 12.58 -3.01 7.06
C SER A 383 11.62 -1.99 7.68
N GLY A 384 10.70 -2.41 8.57
CA GLY A 384 9.77 -1.52 9.27
C GLY A 384 10.47 -0.40 10.05
N PHE A 385 11.61 -0.72 10.68
CA PHE A 385 12.41 0.24 11.44
C PHE A 385 12.87 1.42 10.56
N VAL A 386 13.36 1.14 9.36
CA VAL A 386 13.93 2.18 8.49
C VAL A 386 12.88 3.22 8.09
N GLY A 387 11.68 2.77 7.69
CA GLY A 387 10.59 3.68 7.32
C GLY A 387 10.13 4.54 8.48
N GLU A 388 9.77 3.90 9.61
CA GLU A 388 9.18 4.59 10.76
C GLU A 388 10.17 5.50 11.48
N ILE A 389 11.41 5.08 11.67
CA ILE A 389 12.43 5.92 12.33
C ILE A 389 12.78 7.15 11.48
N SER A 390 12.79 7.01 10.13
CA SER A 390 13.03 8.13 9.23
C SER A 390 11.93 9.17 9.34
N VAL A 391 10.66 8.74 9.35
CA VAL A 391 9.52 9.64 9.53
C VAL A 391 9.54 10.26 10.92
N LEU A 392 9.85 9.50 11.95
CA LEU A 392 9.94 10.00 13.34
C LEU A 392 11.00 11.11 13.46
N ILE A 393 12.23 10.86 12.99
CA ILE A 393 13.31 11.86 13.02
C ILE A 393 12.94 13.09 12.16
N GLY A 394 12.40 12.86 10.96
CA GLY A 394 11.94 13.94 10.08
C GLY A 394 10.85 14.81 10.72
N SER A 395 9.94 14.18 11.47
CA SER A 395 8.84 14.86 12.16
C SER A 395 9.33 15.80 13.29
N TYR A 396 10.47 15.52 13.90
CA TYR A 396 11.08 16.43 14.90
C TYR A 396 11.40 17.81 14.28
N GLY A 397 11.72 17.86 12.99
CA GLY A 397 12.04 19.11 12.28
C GLY A 397 10.95 20.18 12.36
N PHE A 398 9.67 19.78 12.39
CA PHE A 398 8.53 20.69 12.45
C PHE A 398 7.66 20.58 13.70
N LEU A 399 7.53 19.40 14.30
CA LEU A 399 6.72 19.18 15.51
C LEU A 399 7.40 19.60 16.82
N LYS A 400 8.74 19.59 16.86
CA LYS A 400 9.50 19.85 18.08
C LYS A 400 9.01 18.95 19.22
N ILE A 401 8.54 19.53 20.34
CA ILE A 401 8.04 18.76 21.49
C ILE A 401 6.80 17.93 21.18
N TYR A 402 5.96 18.35 20.21
CA TYR A 402 4.73 17.63 19.88
C TYR A 402 4.96 16.29 19.15
N PHE A 403 6.22 15.99 18.75
CA PHE A 403 6.54 14.69 18.17
C PHE A 403 6.30 13.55 19.17
N VAL A 404 6.16 13.86 20.46
CA VAL A 404 5.79 12.90 21.52
C VAL A 404 4.49 12.15 21.19
N PHE A 405 3.54 12.76 20.46
CA PHE A 405 2.31 12.08 20.05
C PHE A 405 2.57 10.94 19.09
N ILE A 406 3.56 11.06 18.22
CA ILE A 406 3.98 9.95 17.33
C ILE A 406 4.64 8.85 18.16
N MET A 407 5.49 9.21 19.14
CA MET A 407 6.10 8.24 20.03
C MET A 407 5.07 7.46 20.86
N ILE A 408 4.02 8.12 21.36
CA ILE A 408 2.91 7.45 22.04
C ILE A 408 2.27 6.41 21.12
N GLY A 409 2.00 6.76 19.86
CA GLY A 409 1.47 5.83 18.87
C GLY A 409 2.37 4.60 18.65
N ILE A 410 3.68 4.80 18.56
CA ILE A 410 4.67 3.71 18.41
C ILE A 410 4.66 2.79 19.64
N VAL A 411 4.63 3.35 20.85
CA VAL A 411 4.58 2.56 22.10
C VAL A 411 3.27 1.74 22.16
N LEU A 412 2.15 2.33 21.79
CA LEU A 412 0.87 1.62 21.73
C LEU A 412 0.91 0.49 20.67
N THR A 413 1.55 0.75 19.51
CA THR A 413 1.76 -0.27 18.48
C THR A 413 2.57 -1.44 18.99
N ALA A 414 3.68 -1.19 19.68
CA ALA A 414 4.48 -2.24 20.32
C ALA A 414 3.66 -3.03 21.35
N SER A 415 2.81 -2.35 22.12
CA SER A 415 2.04 -2.97 23.21
C SER A 415 1.09 -4.06 22.72
N TYR A 416 0.27 -3.83 21.68
CA TYR A 416 -0.66 -4.87 21.21
C TYR A 416 0.06 -6.00 20.46
N HIS A 417 1.16 -5.74 19.78
CA HIS A 417 1.97 -6.78 19.16
C HIS A 417 2.59 -7.71 20.20
N ILE A 418 3.26 -7.15 21.20
CA ILE A 418 3.90 -7.93 22.27
C ILE A 418 2.86 -8.70 23.07
N TYR A 419 1.71 -8.07 23.40
CA TYR A 419 0.61 -8.73 24.08
C TYR A 419 0.11 -9.96 23.29
N THR A 420 -0.05 -9.82 21.96
CA THR A 420 -0.49 -10.92 21.11
C THR A 420 0.52 -12.04 21.04
N LEU A 421 1.82 -11.72 20.87
CA LEU A 421 2.89 -12.72 20.87
C LEU A 421 2.95 -13.49 22.20
N GLN A 422 2.82 -12.78 23.31
CA GLN A 422 2.82 -13.39 24.64
C GLN A 422 1.65 -14.37 24.79
N ARG A 423 0.47 -14.02 24.30
CA ARG A 423 -0.75 -14.86 24.40
C ARG A 423 -0.76 -16.04 23.45
N THR A 424 -0.17 -15.90 22.27
CA THR A 424 -0.27 -16.91 21.21
C THR A 424 0.93 -17.85 21.17
N ILE A 425 2.14 -17.32 21.12
CA ILE A 425 3.36 -18.10 20.95
C ILE A 425 3.88 -18.65 22.27
N PHE A 426 3.90 -17.79 23.30
CA PHE A 426 4.45 -18.10 24.60
C PHE A 426 3.38 -18.56 25.59
N GLY A 427 3.81 -18.98 26.78
CA GLY A 427 2.92 -19.47 27.82
C GLY A 427 2.62 -20.97 27.76
N PRO A 428 1.67 -21.45 28.59
CA PRO A 428 1.26 -22.84 28.57
C PRO A 428 0.51 -23.15 27.28
N TYR A 429 0.72 -24.38 26.75
CA TYR A 429 -0.02 -24.84 25.60
C TYR A 429 -1.49 -25.07 25.96
N ASN A 430 -2.37 -24.58 25.10
CA ASN A 430 -3.79 -24.80 25.28
C ASN A 430 -4.17 -26.17 24.67
N GLU A 431 -4.46 -27.15 25.52
CA GLU A 431 -4.78 -28.53 25.11
C GLU A 431 -6.06 -28.65 24.26
N TYR A 432 -6.96 -27.70 24.34
CA TYR A 432 -8.17 -27.66 23.48
C TYR A 432 -7.84 -27.47 21.98
N LEU A 433 -6.65 -27.03 21.65
CA LEU A 433 -6.19 -26.93 20.25
C LEU A 433 -5.85 -28.30 19.61
N GLY A 434 -5.78 -29.36 20.42
CA GLY A 434 -5.48 -30.72 19.96
C GLY A 434 -4.08 -30.85 19.32
N ASN A 435 -3.95 -31.82 18.41
CA ASN A 435 -2.71 -31.99 17.66
C ASN A 435 -2.66 -31.09 16.43
N ILE A 436 -1.94 -29.98 16.54
CA ILE A 436 -1.71 -29.05 15.43
C ILE A 436 -0.44 -29.43 14.67
N MET A 437 -0.45 -29.21 13.36
CA MET A 437 0.67 -29.49 12.47
C MET A 437 1.01 -28.29 11.62
N GLU A 438 2.30 -28.09 11.37
CA GLU A 438 2.78 -27.04 10.46
C GLU A 438 3.01 -27.58 9.04
N ASN A 439 2.78 -26.73 8.06
CA ASN A 439 3.00 -27.07 6.66
C ASN A 439 4.34 -26.48 6.19
N ARG A 440 5.31 -27.34 5.89
CA ARG A 440 6.65 -26.92 5.44
C ARG A 440 6.63 -26.07 4.18
N ASN A 441 5.76 -26.34 3.23
CA ASN A 441 5.66 -25.55 1.99
C ASN A 441 5.19 -24.14 2.27
N GLU A 442 4.30 -23.96 3.25
CA GLU A 442 3.83 -22.65 3.68
C GLU A 442 4.94 -21.84 4.35
N ILE A 443 5.76 -22.50 5.17
CA ILE A 443 6.92 -21.90 5.84
C ILE A 443 7.97 -21.48 4.80
N LEU A 444 8.32 -22.36 3.87
CA LEU A 444 9.29 -22.07 2.81
C LEU A 444 8.82 -20.90 1.92
N ALA A 445 7.54 -20.87 1.54
CA ALA A 445 6.99 -19.75 0.78
C ALA A 445 7.08 -18.43 1.55
N SER A 446 6.95 -18.44 2.89
CA SER A 446 7.06 -17.24 3.72
C SER A 446 8.45 -16.59 3.66
N LEU A 447 9.50 -17.35 3.30
CA LEU A 447 10.86 -16.81 3.09
C LEU A 447 10.93 -15.82 1.92
N ILE A 448 10.03 -15.92 0.92
CA ILE A 448 9.94 -14.98 -0.21
C ILE A 448 9.70 -13.54 0.30
N LEU A 449 8.95 -13.41 1.40
CA LEU A 449 8.69 -12.11 2.03
C LEU A 449 9.67 -11.79 3.17
N LEU A 450 10.02 -12.79 3.99
CA LEU A 450 10.88 -12.57 5.16
C LEU A 450 12.30 -12.15 4.78
N ILE A 451 12.87 -12.75 3.72
CA ILE A 451 14.23 -12.42 3.28
C ILE A 451 14.32 -10.94 2.84
N PRO A 452 13.47 -10.41 1.95
CA PRO A 452 13.49 -8.99 1.62
C PRO A 452 13.26 -8.08 2.83
N ILE A 453 12.39 -8.46 3.78
CA ILE A 453 12.15 -7.67 5.01
C ILE A 453 13.45 -7.51 5.81
N ILE A 454 14.23 -8.58 5.98
CA ILE A 454 15.51 -8.55 6.70
C ILE A 454 16.58 -7.80 5.88
N VAL A 455 16.71 -8.13 4.59
CA VAL A 455 17.71 -7.51 3.70
C VAL A 455 17.54 -5.99 3.67
N LEU A 456 16.31 -5.51 3.49
CA LEU A 456 16.00 -4.09 3.47
C LEU A 456 16.15 -3.41 4.85
N GLY A 457 16.02 -4.18 5.93
CA GLY A 457 16.26 -3.69 7.29
C GLY A 457 17.74 -3.51 7.60
N ILE A 458 18.61 -4.39 7.08
CA ILE A 458 20.06 -4.35 7.31
C ILE A 458 20.75 -3.44 6.28
N TYR A 459 20.30 -3.47 5.02
CA TYR A 459 20.89 -2.73 3.90
C TYR A 459 19.85 -1.89 3.14
N PRO A 460 19.33 -0.82 3.78
CA PRO A 460 18.27 0.02 3.19
C PRO A 460 18.73 0.76 1.94
N SER A 461 20.04 1.01 1.79
CA SER A 461 20.63 1.65 0.62
C SER A 461 20.41 0.85 -0.68
N LEU A 462 20.06 -0.43 -0.61
CA LEU A 462 19.71 -1.21 -1.79
C LEU A 462 18.59 -0.54 -2.61
N ILE A 463 17.55 -0.04 -1.95
CA ILE A 463 16.48 0.71 -2.63
C ILE A 463 17.01 2.06 -3.11
N LEU A 464 17.84 2.74 -2.30
CA LEU A 464 18.33 4.07 -2.61
C LEU A 464 19.35 4.09 -3.76
N HIS A 465 20.21 3.05 -3.88
CA HIS A 465 21.21 2.95 -4.96
C HIS A 465 20.62 2.57 -6.32
N PHE A 466 19.58 1.76 -6.34
CA PHE A 466 18.86 1.47 -7.59
C PHE A 466 18.24 2.71 -8.22
N PHE A 467 18.02 3.76 -7.44
CA PHE A 467 17.32 4.96 -7.84
C PHE A 467 18.13 6.19 -7.45
N ASN A 468 18.82 6.77 -8.41
CA ASN A 468 19.74 7.90 -8.23
C ASN A 468 19.07 9.07 -7.48
N ILE A 469 19.41 9.20 -6.18
CA ILE A 469 18.74 10.05 -5.18
C ILE A 469 18.85 11.54 -5.49
N SER A 470 19.90 11.95 -6.26
CA SER A 470 20.18 13.35 -6.56
C SER A 470 19.12 14.07 -7.42
N GLN A 471 18.16 13.33 -7.98
CA GLN A 471 17.14 13.88 -8.89
C GLN A 471 15.76 14.11 -8.23
N ILE A 472 15.57 13.74 -6.95
CA ILE A 472 14.26 13.84 -6.27
C ILE A 472 14.07 15.19 -5.57
N GLY A 473 15.13 15.97 -5.43
CA GLY A 473 15.12 17.15 -4.57
C GLY A 473 14.51 18.43 -5.14
N MET A 474 14.37 18.60 -6.45
CA MET A 474 13.80 19.82 -7.03
C MET A 474 13.39 19.58 -8.49
N GLY A 475 12.16 19.36 -8.72
CA GLY A 475 11.62 19.40 -10.08
C GLY A 475 11.20 18.05 -10.63
N VAL A 476 10.14 17.48 -10.04
CA VAL A 476 9.40 16.35 -10.66
C VAL A 476 8.90 16.73 -12.06
N PHE A 477 8.97 18.03 -12.41
CA PHE A 477 8.50 18.61 -13.68
C PHE A 477 9.42 19.69 -14.27
N LYS A 478 10.76 19.67 -14.00
CA LYS A 478 11.69 20.46 -14.80
C LYS A 478 12.33 19.61 -15.86
#